data_2d056595b34399a6722bc544e76bd15d
#
_entry.id   2d056595b34399a6722bc544e76bd15d
#
_cell.length_a   1.000
_cell.length_b   1.000
_cell.length_c   1.000
_cell.angle_alpha   90.00
_cell.angle_beta   90.00
_cell.angle_gamma   90.00
#
_symmetry.space_group_name_H-M   'P 1'
#
loop_
_entity.id
_entity.type
_entity.pdbx_description
1 polymer ?
#
loop_
_entity_poly.entity_id
_entity_poly.type
_entity_poly.pdbx_seq_one_letter_code
_entity_poly.pdbx_strand_id
1 'polypeptide(L)'
;SVNALLTITAVGSGTAALTTPLTVAITQTPGTAATPADYTLSTASVSFAAAAQNAATQPIAIAIVDDAITESNEDFALGFGTVTGTGVAAGSHTVTITDNDTPGITVSESGGTTAVAEGGATDSYSVVLNSQPTANVSINIAFDPAQVVLNGDSDGSASLLFTAADWNVAQTVTVVAVDDTVVETNPHSTPIVQTVSSGDPVYAVINPADVTVSIAENDTQEISFALAASSVGETAGTHVVNARLNLVTNGSPGGTISADMSANVFLVLGSAEIADLSLDTAQLTFPAGTAHNSTLPISLTLTNDRLLEGDETGTLNFGLVGSVGSVSGTHVLTLSDDEIGAISFTAPTSATNESAGTYAGAIGRLTISGSGTGPQAAEANVSVAITDAPATATTPADYTRSTSNLVFAANAPSPVDLPISASIANDVLIENVESFSFGFGAITGAGALSAAGTHAVSISDNDLASVAFAPANDSVGEGAGSFSKPVTLTLTANGVGTASLQDAIVVPVS
;
A
#
# COMPACT_ATOMS: atom_id res chain seq x y z
N SER A 1 -58.50 -1.99 50.67
CA SER A 1 -59.81 -1.78 51.33
C SER A 1 -59.66 -0.81 52.50
N VAL A 2 -60.62 0.06 52.61
CA VAL A 2 -60.73 1.00 53.73
C VAL A 2 -61.77 0.42 54.73
N ASN A 3 -61.56 0.58 56.03
CA ASN A 3 -62.49 0.06 57.04
C ASN A 3 -63.23 1.19 57.79
N ALA A 4 -64.55 1.03 57.85
CA ALA A 4 -65.33 1.84 58.83
C ALA A 4 -65.18 1.26 60.26
N LEU A 5 -64.84 2.07 61.18
CA LEU A 5 -64.62 1.70 62.61
C LEU A 5 -65.80 2.16 63.45
N LEU A 6 -66.37 1.20 64.18
CA LEU A 6 -67.41 1.47 65.18
C LEU A 6 -66.74 1.91 66.51
N THR A 7 -67.08 3.14 67.00
CA THR A 7 -66.70 3.57 68.29
C THR A 7 -67.93 3.65 69.16
N ILE A 8 -67.97 2.97 70.34
CA ILE A 8 -69.02 3.03 71.31
C ILE A 8 -68.49 3.67 72.54
N THR A 9 -69.11 4.84 72.95
CA THR A 9 -68.84 5.48 74.24
C THR A 9 -69.94 5.10 75.18
N ALA A 10 -69.61 4.42 76.29
CA ALA A 10 -70.60 4.00 77.31
C ALA A 10 -70.13 4.47 78.69
N VAL A 11 -71.16 4.83 79.58
CA VAL A 11 -70.89 5.17 80.94
C VAL A 11 -71.54 4.06 81.79
N GLY A 12 -70.71 3.27 82.49
CA GLY A 12 -71.21 2.16 83.33
C GLY A 12 -70.22 0.99 83.32
N SER A 13 -70.51 -0.11 84.00
CA SER A 13 -69.76 -1.33 84.07
C SER A 13 -70.30 -2.38 83.04
N GLY A 14 -69.44 -2.99 82.29
CA GLY A 14 -69.84 -4.01 81.32
C GLY A 14 -69.25 -3.76 79.92
N THR A 15 -69.37 -4.76 78.97
CA THR A 15 -68.93 -4.60 77.62
C THR A 15 -69.92 -3.79 76.77
N ALA A 16 -69.51 -2.66 76.27
CA ALA A 16 -70.35 -1.82 75.39
C ALA A 16 -70.62 -2.50 74.05
N ALA A 17 -71.92 -2.64 73.73
CA ALA A 17 -72.38 -3.24 72.50
C ALA A 17 -73.62 -2.53 71.97
N LEU A 18 -73.88 -2.64 70.62
CA LEU A 18 -75.10 -2.08 70.04
C LEU A 18 -76.34 -2.89 70.49
N THR A 19 -77.44 -2.24 70.81
CA THR A 19 -78.72 -2.92 71.08
C THR A 19 -79.54 -3.21 69.84
N THR A 20 -79.34 -2.45 68.75
CA THR A 20 -79.96 -2.57 67.42
C THR A 20 -78.91 -2.41 66.35
N PRO A 21 -79.12 -2.92 65.17
CA PRO A 21 -78.20 -2.70 64.08
C PRO A 21 -78.00 -1.21 63.74
N LEU A 22 -76.78 -0.85 63.38
CA LEU A 22 -76.41 0.50 62.89
C LEU A 22 -75.99 0.40 61.45
N THR A 23 -76.69 1.02 60.53
CA THR A 23 -76.34 1.09 59.12
C THR A 23 -75.98 2.51 58.74
N VAL A 24 -74.82 2.67 58.02
CA VAL A 24 -74.33 3.97 57.60
C VAL A 24 -74.11 3.94 56.11
N ALA A 25 -74.75 4.83 55.36
CA ALA A 25 -74.50 5.05 53.99
C ALA A 25 -73.07 5.56 53.79
N ILE A 26 -72.38 5.06 52.77
CA ILE A 26 -71.06 5.57 52.37
C ILE A 26 -71.27 6.56 51.22
N THR A 27 -70.67 7.73 51.38
CA THR A 27 -70.62 8.76 50.32
C THR A 27 -69.23 8.91 49.77
N GLN A 28 -69.13 9.35 48.51
CA GLN A 28 -67.91 9.76 47.90
C GLN A 28 -67.96 11.21 47.48
N THR A 29 -66.85 11.90 47.65
CA THR A 29 -66.65 13.25 47.16
C THR A 29 -65.48 13.17 46.19
N PRO A 30 -65.68 13.39 44.85
CA PRO A 30 -64.58 13.46 43.92
C PRO A 30 -63.56 14.53 44.31
N GLY A 31 -62.27 14.19 44.20
CA GLY A 31 -61.15 15.10 44.18
C GLY A 31 -60.65 15.32 42.76
N THR A 32 -59.44 14.94 42.49
CA THR A 32 -58.90 14.88 41.13
C THR A 32 -59.33 13.59 40.43
N ALA A 33 -59.49 12.49 41.18
CA ALA A 33 -59.93 11.20 40.62
C ALA A 33 -61.38 11.22 40.22
N ALA A 34 -61.71 10.71 39.04
CA ALA A 34 -63.02 10.64 38.40
C ALA A 34 -63.64 9.26 38.54
N THR A 35 -64.96 9.19 38.78
CA THR A 35 -65.70 7.92 38.73
C THR A 35 -66.65 7.92 37.55
N PRO A 36 -66.71 6.84 36.73
CA PRO A 36 -66.06 5.52 36.92
C PRO A 36 -64.70 5.36 36.21
N ALA A 37 -64.05 6.45 35.79
CA ALA A 37 -62.80 6.37 35.04
C ALA A 37 -61.68 5.75 35.89
N ASP A 38 -61.45 6.27 37.10
CA ASP A 38 -60.25 5.92 37.90
C ASP A 38 -60.63 5.00 39.07
N TYR A 39 -61.90 5.06 39.53
CA TYR A 39 -62.38 4.16 40.56
C TYR A 39 -63.91 3.98 40.54
N THR A 40 -64.38 2.93 41.21
CA THR A 40 -65.82 2.75 41.53
C THR A 40 -65.97 2.36 43.00
N LEU A 41 -66.92 3.01 43.69
CA LEU A 41 -67.30 2.65 45.04
C LEU A 41 -68.26 1.47 45.00
N SER A 42 -67.86 0.27 45.40
CA SER A 42 -68.67 -0.94 45.41
C SER A 42 -69.53 -1.11 46.65
N THR A 43 -69.16 -0.41 47.75
CA THR A 43 -69.89 -0.49 48.99
C THR A 43 -70.77 0.77 49.24
N ALA A 44 -72.07 0.65 48.98
CA ALA A 44 -73.02 1.76 49.20
C ALA A 44 -73.32 2.03 50.66
N SER A 45 -73.23 1.05 51.53
CA SER A 45 -73.45 1.22 53.00
C SER A 45 -72.73 0.11 53.76
N VAL A 46 -72.41 0.40 55.02
CA VAL A 46 -71.88 -0.57 55.99
C VAL A 46 -72.88 -0.77 57.12
N SER A 47 -72.95 -2.01 57.59
CA SER A 47 -73.92 -2.35 58.67
C SER A 47 -73.18 -3.07 59.81
N PHE A 48 -73.37 -2.55 61.03
CA PHE A 48 -72.92 -3.21 62.26
C PHE A 48 -74.12 -3.88 62.87
N ALA A 49 -74.07 -5.16 63.13
CA ALA A 49 -75.17 -5.96 63.62
C ALA A 49 -75.48 -5.58 65.10
N ALA A 50 -76.70 -5.92 65.60
CA ALA A 50 -76.95 -5.92 67.01
C ALA A 50 -75.94 -6.80 67.75
N ALA A 51 -75.52 -6.40 68.92
CA ALA A 51 -74.48 -6.94 69.73
C ALA A 51 -73.04 -6.69 69.23
N ALA A 52 -72.85 -5.92 68.13
CA ALA A 52 -71.52 -5.50 67.71
C ALA A 52 -70.86 -4.67 68.83
N GLN A 53 -69.63 -4.99 69.15
CA GLN A 53 -68.85 -4.39 70.21
C GLN A 53 -68.05 -3.17 69.73
N ASN A 54 -67.54 -2.40 70.68
CA ASN A 54 -66.63 -1.30 70.40
C ASN A 54 -65.40 -1.80 69.60
N ALA A 55 -64.92 -1.00 68.68
CA ALA A 55 -63.83 -1.33 67.73
C ALA A 55 -64.16 -2.37 66.64
N ALA A 56 -65.43 -2.75 66.47
CA ALA A 56 -65.82 -3.54 65.28
C ALA A 56 -65.55 -2.74 63.99
N THR A 57 -65.16 -3.40 62.99
CA THR A 57 -64.85 -2.80 61.66
C THR A 57 -65.69 -3.41 60.57
N GLN A 58 -66.02 -2.63 59.57
CA GLN A 58 -66.65 -3.07 58.33
C GLN A 58 -65.87 -2.58 57.11
N PRO A 59 -65.54 -3.43 56.20
CA PRO A 59 -64.77 -3.03 55.02
C PRO A 59 -65.61 -2.22 54.00
N ILE A 60 -64.99 -1.18 53.48
CA ILE A 60 -65.50 -0.42 52.32
C ILE A 60 -64.72 -0.83 51.13
N ALA A 61 -65.34 -1.51 50.18
CA ALA A 61 -64.72 -1.98 48.95
C ALA A 61 -64.77 -0.88 47.89
N ILE A 62 -63.61 -0.63 47.30
CA ILE A 62 -63.39 0.28 46.18
C ILE A 62 -62.67 -0.52 45.13
N ALA A 63 -63.15 -0.47 43.92
CA ALA A 63 -62.42 -0.98 42.76
C ALA A 63 -61.65 0.19 42.12
N ILE A 64 -60.35 0.05 42.00
CA ILE A 64 -59.50 0.99 41.28
C ILE A 64 -59.45 0.51 39.82
N VAL A 65 -59.53 1.42 38.88
CA VAL A 65 -59.37 1.16 37.46
C VAL A 65 -57.88 1.32 37.13
N ASP A 66 -57.29 0.31 36.53
CA ASP A 66 -55.90 0.30 36.05
C ASP A 66 -55.99 0.44 34.51
N ASP A 67 -55.41 1.50 33.96
CA ASP A 67 -55.35 1.66 32.49
C ASP A 67 -53.84 1.78 32.05
N ALA A 68 -53.51 2.41 30.98
CA ALA A 68 -52.17 2.50 30.48
C ALA A 68 -51.78 3.97 30.16
N ILE A 69 -52.53 4.93 30.65
CA ILE A 69 -52.31 6.34 30.44
C ILE A 69 -51.44 6.86 31.59
N THR A 70 -50.36 7.57 31.25
CA THR A 70 -49.57 8.23 32.28
C THR A 70 -50.32 9.43 32.84
N GLU A 71 -50.55 9.41 34.12
CA GLU A 71 -51.34 10.42 34.86
C GLU A 71 -50.58 10.96 36.07
N SER A 72 -51.07 12.00 36.66
CA SER A 72 -50.62 12.44 37.98
C SER A 72 -51.35 11.65 39.08
N ASN A 73 -50.74 11.52 40.28
CA ASN A 73 -51.42 10.96 41.40
C ASN A 73 -52.73 11.73 41.67
N GLU A 74 -53.81 10.99 41.80
CA GLU A 74 -55.19 11.50 41.97
C GLU A 74 -55.74 11.18 43.35
N ASP A 75 -56.81 11.87 43.78
CA ASP A 75 -57.44 11.60 45.05
C ASP A 75 -58.97 11.74 45.00
N PHE A 76 -59.62 11.06 45.93
CA PHE A 76 -61.03 11.26 46.29
C PHE A 76 -61.25 11.04 47.76
N ALA A 77 -62.34 11.54 48.31
CA ALA A 77 -62.67 11.34 49.71
C ALA A 77 -63.90 10.46 49.89
N LEU A 78 -63.83 9.55 50.87
CA LEU A 78 -64.96 8.80 51.40
C LEU A 78 -65.48 9.54 52.60
N GLY A 79 -66.80 9.58 52.70
CA GLY A 79 -67.51 10.15 53.83
C GLY A 79 -68.66 9.25 54.28
N PHE A 80 -69.29 9.63 55.33
CA PHE A 80 -70.49 9.02 55.84
C PHE A 80 -71.75 9.84 55.47
N GLY A 81 -72.76 9.18 55.01
CA GLY A 81 -74.06 9.75 54.69
C GLY A 81 -75.08 9.46 55.77
N THR A 82 -76.28 9.08 55.32
CA THR A 82 -77.42 8.79 56.21
C THR A 82 -77.15 7.64 57.17
N VAL A 83 -77.43 7.85 58.45
CA VAL A 83 -77.29 6.87 59.48
C VAL A 83 -78.70 6.34 59.86
N THR A 84 -78.83 5.00 59.84
CA THR A 84 -80.06 4.33 60.28
C THR A 84 -79.75 3.51 61.54
N GLY A 85 -80.45 3.76 62.61
CA GLY A 85 -80.22 3.24 63.98
C GLY A 85 -79.78 4.32 64.94
N THR A 86 -79.42 3.93 66.21
CA THR A 86 -78.97 4.89 67.25
C THR A 86 -77.48 5.08 67.18
N GLY A 87 -77.04 6.15 66.48
CA GLY A 87 -75.65 6.52 66.34
C GLY A 87 -75.46 7.77 65.52
N VAL A 88 -74.23 8.23 65.42
CA VAL A 88 -73.76 9.30 64.51
C VAL A 88 -72.60 8.80 63.76
N ALA A 89 -72.43 9.25 62.53
CA ALA A 89 -71.25 8.98 61.73
C ALA A 89 -70.52 10.29 61.41
N ALA A 90 -69.27 10.32 61.55
CA ALA A 90 -68.43 11.49 61.28
C ALA A 90 -67.04 11.06 60.81
N GLY A 91 -66.42 11.91 60.01
CA GLY A 91 -65.07 11.72 59.47
C GLY A 91 -65.07 11.57 57.97
N SER A 92 -63.93 11.78 57.41
CA SER A 92 -63.65 11.53 56.01
C SER A 92 -62.34 10.78 55.91
N HIS A 93 -62.21 10.03 54.84
CA HIS A 93 -60.95 9.30 54.48
C HIS A 93 -60.57 9.61 53.05
N THR A 94 -59.39 10.20 52.84
CA THR A 94 -58.85 10.46 51.50
C THR A 94 -58.13 9.23 51.02
N VAL A 95 -58.44 8.83 49.81
CA VAL A 95 -57.74 7.79 49.08
C VAL A 95 -56.96 8.47 47.99
N THR A 96 -55.65 8.18 47.90
CA THR A 96 -54.80 8.60 46.79
C THR A 96 -54.58 7.42 45.89
N ILE A 97 -54.85 7.57 44.59
CA ILE A 97 -54.52 6.64 43.52
C ILE A 97 -53.16 7.09 43.00
N THR A 98 -52.20 6.18 42.97
CA THR A 98 -50.88 6.41 42.39
C THR A 98 -50.81 5.74 41.03
N ASP A 99 -50.42 6.52 40.03
CA ASP A 99 -50.16 6.04 38.69
C ASP A 99 -48.94 5.10 38.66
N ASN A 100 -49.06 3.98 37.92
CA ASN A 100 -48.00 2.99 37.73
C ASN A 100 -47.42 2.99 36.30
N ASP A 101 -47.94 3.86 35.43
CA ASP A 101 -47.49 3.96 34.04
C ASP A 101 -46.36 4.96 33.88
N THR A 102 -45.38 4.58 33.10
CA THR A 102 -44.20 5.41 32.84
C THR A 102 -44.13 5.71 31.35
N PRO A 103 -44.19 7.01 30.97
CA PRO A 103 -44.11 7.39 29.59
C PRO A 103 -42.69 7.16 29.06
N GLY A 104 -42.58 6.80 27.79
CA GLY A 104 -41.30 6.59 27.16
C GLY A 104 -41.44 6.08 25.71
N ILE A 105 -40.34 6.11 25.02
CA ILE A 105 -40.21 5.57 23.66
C ILE A 105 -39.05 4.60 23.69
N THR A 106 -39.35 3.33 23.41
CA THR A 106 -38.33 2.29 23.34
C THR A 106 -37.92 2.09 21.89
N VAL A 107 -36.64 2.31 21.62
CA VAL A 107 -35.97 1.99 20.34
C VAL A 107 -35.14 0.72 20.53
N SER A 108 -35.38 -0.30 19.73
CA SER A 108 -34.70 -1.60 19.85
C SER A 108 -34.10 -2.00 18.51
N GLU A 109 -32.77 -2.07 18.45
CA GLU A 109 -32.03 -2.49 17.28
C GLU A 109 -32.01 -4.02 17.17
N SER A 110 -32.18 -4.54 15.96
CA SER A 110 -32.07 -5.96 15.65
C SER A 110 -30.67 -6.48 15.99
N GLY A 111 -30.58 -7.53 16.79
CA GLY A 111 -29.28 -8.03 17.24
C GLY A 111 -28.47 -7.13 18.17
N GLY A 112 -29.03 -5.95 18.55
CA GLY A 112 -28.40 -4.99 19.47
C GLY A 112 -27.56 -3.90 18.79
N THR A 113 -27.43 -3.93 17.46
CA THR A 113 -26.77 -2.90 16.64
C THR A 113 -27.42 -2.89 15.27
N THR A 114 -27.44 -1.74 14.58
CA THR A 114 -27.91 -1.65 13.20
C THR A 114 -26.74 -1.65 12.26
N ALA A 115 -26.55 -2.76 11.51
CA ALA A 115 -25.43 -2.97 10.61
C ALA A 115 -25.90 -3.45 9.22
N VAL A 116 -25.52 -2.72 8.18
CA VAL A 116 -25.91 -2.96 6.79
C VAL A 116 -24.67 -3.06 5.89
N ALA A 117 -24.84 -3.53 4.67
CA ALA A 117 -23.77 -3.58 3.68
C ALA A 117 -24.30 -3.07 2.34
N GLU A 118 -23.46 -2.33 1.63
CA GLU A 118 -23.74 -1.89 0.26
C GLU A 118 -23.90 -3.10 -0.66
N GLY A 119 -24.93 -3.02 -1.51
CA GLY A 119 -25.30 -4.13 -2.40
C GLY A 119 -25.62 -5.46 -1.71
N GLY A 120 -25.76 -5.46 -0.36
CA GLY A 120 -25.80 -6.67 0.45
C GLY A 120 -26.87 -6.71 1.55
N ALA A 121 -26.43 -7.01 2.76
CA ALA A 121 -27.29 -7.23 3.91
C ALA A 121 -28.01 -5.96 4.35
N THR A 122 -29.30 -6.11 4.69
CA THR A 122 -30.15 -5.09 5.31
C THR A 122 -30.32 -5.40 6.78
N ASP A 123 -30.70 -4.40 7.58
CA ASP A 123 -31.01 -4.57 9.00
C ASP A 123 -32.26 -3.78 9.37
N SER A 124 -32.66 -3.80 10.63
CA SER A 124 -33.83 -3.10 11.10
C SER A 124 -33.74 -2.75 12.57
N TYR A 125 -34.49 -1.74 12.95
CA TYR A 125 -34.81 -1.45 14.34
C TYR A 125 -36.33 -1.27 14.52
N SER A 126 -36.81 -1.32 15.74
CA SER A 126 -38.21 -1.12 16.05
C SER A 126 -38.40 -0.01 17.06
N VAL A 127 -39.54 0.66 16.97
CA VAL A 127 -39.95 1.73 17.89
C VAL A 127 -41.30 1.37 18.47
N VAL A 128 -41.50 1.59 19.77
CA VAL A 128 -42.77 1.37 20.48
C VAL A 128 -42.89 2.38 21.63
N LEU A 129 -44.12 2.81 21.94
CA LEU A 129 -44.38 3.65 23.13
C LEU A 129 -44.52 2.76 24.37
N ASN A 130 -44.22 3.33 25.56
CA ASN A 130 -44.26 2.58 26.81
C ASN A 130 -45.58 2.78 27.58
N SER A 131 -46.37 3.82 27.26
CA SER A 131 -47.68 4.06 27.78
C SER A 131 -48.64 4.57 26.70
N GLN A 132 -49.97 4.53 26.95
CA GLN A 132 -50.95 4.98 25.99
C GLN A 132 -50.96 6.50 25.89
N PRO A 133 -50.82 7.11 24.72
CA PRO A 133 -50.85 8.54 24.55
C PRO A 133 -52.28 9.07 24.53
N THR A 134 -52.47 10.28 25.09
CA THR A 134 -53.73 11.03 25.03
C THR A 134 -54.01 11.69 23.68
N ALA A 135 -52.98 11.85 22.86
CA ALA A 135 -53.03 12.34 21.49
C ALA A 135 -52.01 11.58 20.61
N ASN A 136 -52.19 11.58 19.29
CA ASN A 136 -51.27 10.91 18.37
C ASN A 136 -49.81 11.39 18.58
N VAL A 137 -48.90 10.43 18.54
CA VAL A 137 -47.47 10.64 18.64
C VAL A 137 -46.83 10.31 17.27
N SER A 138 -46.21 11.29 16.63
CA SER A 138 -45.43 11.12 15.43
C SER A 138 -43.94 11.11 15.76
N ILE A 139 -43.25 10.05 15.38
CA ILE A 139 -41.77 9.99 15.42
C ILE A 139 -41.29 10.39 14.03
N ASN A 140 -40.67 11.57 13.92
CA ASN A 140 -40.06 12.03 12.68
C ASN A 140 -38.62 11.56 12.65
N ILE A 141 -38.21 10.97 11.53
CA ILE A 141 -36.93 10.33 11.34
C ILE A 141 -36.20 11.08 10.23
N ALA A 142 -34.99 11.59 10.52
CA ALA A 142 -34.10 12.22 9.56
C ALA A 142 -32.85 11.37 9.37
N PHE A 143 -32.43 11.20 8.13
CA PHE A 143 -31.27 10.38 7.76
C PHE A 143 -30.57 10.94 6.51
N ASP A 144 -29.33 10.52 6.25
CA ASP A 144 -28.64 10.86 5.01
C ASP A 144 -29.08 9.94 3.87
N PRO A 145 -29.80 10.46 2.85
CA PRO A 145 -30.27 9.67 1.73
C PRO A 145 -29.16 9.24 0.78
N ALA A 146 -27.95 9.80 0.92
CA ALA A 146 -26.78 9.31 0.17
C ALA A 146 -26.20 8.02 0.78
N GLN A 147 -26.52 7.75 2.05
CA GLN A 147 -25.94 6.62 2.78
C GLN A 147 -26.94 5.48 3.03
N VAL A 148 -28.18 5.81 3.33
CA VAL A 148 -29.21 4.81 3.66
C VAL A 148 -30.57 5.13 3.06
N VAL A 149 -31.38 4.08 2.88
CA VAL A 149 -32.80 4.13 2.55
C VAL A 149 -33.56 3.49 3.69
N LEU A 150 -34.63 4.14 4.19
CA LEU A 150 -35.47 3.65 5.28
C LEU A 150 -36.87 3.29 4.78
N ASN A 151 -37.31 2.04 4.97
CA ASN A 151 -38.62 1.54 4.54
C ASN A 151 -38.95 1.81 3.06
N GLY A 152 -37.93 2.04 2.22
CA GLY A 152 -38.08 2.45 0.82
C GLY A 152 -38.09 3.96 0.58
N ASP A 153 -38.11 4.79 1.64
CA ASP A 153 -37.95 6.25 1.54
C ASP A 153 -36.48 6.62 1.32
N SER A 154 -36.23 7.45 0.33
CA SER A 154 -34.88 7.89 -0.11
C SER A 154 -34.77 9.41 -0.19
N ASP A 155 -35.67 10.16 0.44
CA ASP A 155 -35.68 11.63 0.45
C ASP A 155 -35.04 12.26 1.69
N GLY A 156 -34.49 11.43 2.59
CA GLY A 156 -33.84 11.87 3.85
C GLY A 156 -34.80 12.02 5.01
N SER A 157 -36.07 11.63 4.86
CA SER A 157 -37.08 11.72 5.89
C SER A 157 -38.04 10.51 5.87
N ALA A 158 -38.44 10.07 7.08
CA ALA A 158 -39.48 9.06 7.28
C ALA A 158 -40.26 9.40 8.55
N SER A 159 -41.41 8.77 8.77
CA SER A 159 -42.18 8.98 10.00
C SER A 159 -42.93 7.73 10.43
N LEU A 160 -43.09 7.57 11.76
CA LEU A 160 -43.93 6.56 12.37
C LEU A 160 -45.04 7.27 13.13
N LEU A 161 -46.27 6.79 13.02
CA LEU A 161 -47.42 7.35 13.73
C LEU A 161 -47.97 6.33 14.73
N PHE A 162 -48.06 6.73 15.98
CA PHE A 162 -48.71 5.96 17.07
C PHE A 162 -49.97 6.65 17.49
N THR A 163 -51.03 5.86 17.70
CA THR A 163 -52.35 6.31 18.19
C THR A 163 -52.65 5.62 19.53
N ALA A 164 -53.69 6.06 20.21
CA ALA A 164 -54.18 5.39 21.43
C ALA A 164 -54.60 3.91 21.21
N ALA A 165 -54.76 3.47 19.94
CA ALA A 165 -55.19 2.10 19.62
C ALA A 165 -54.04 1.15 19.33
N ASP A 166 -52.84 1.67 18.95
CA ASP A 166 -51.72 0.90 18.48
C ASP A 166 -50.36 1.27 19.11
N TRP A 167 -50.39 2.08 20.14
CA TRP A 167 -49.19 2.59 20.83
C TRP A 167 -48.22 1.49 21.30
N ASN A 168 -48.73 0.34 21.70
CA ASN A 168 -48.00 -0.81 22.21
C ASN A 168 -47.59 -1.82 21.11
N VAL A 169 -47.87 -1.51 19.83
CA VAL A 169 -47.47 -2.32 18.70
C VAL A 169 -46.15 -1.76 18.12
N ALA A 170 -45.08 -2.52 18.24
CA ALA A 170 -43.78 -2.09 17.73
C ALA A 170 -43.83 -1.90 16.21
N GLN A 171 -43.42 -0.74 15.72
CA GLN A 171 -43.25 -0.44 14.30
C GLN A 171 -41.81 -0.63 13.88
N THR A 172 -41.57 -1.40 12.83
CA THR A 172 -40.22 -1.72 12.34
C THR A 172 -39.81 -0.74 11.28
N VAL A 173 -38.57 -0.29 11.36
CA VAL A 173 -37.86 0.51 10.35
C VAL A 173 -36.78 -0.38 9.74
N THR A 174 -36.93 -0.72 8.46
CA THR A 174 -35.91 -1.43 7.69
C THR A 174 -34.89 -0.44 7.18
N VAL A 175 -33.61 -0.77 7.36
CA VAL A 175 -32.46 0.03 6.92
C VAL A 175 -31.73 -0.71 5.81
N VAL A 176 -31.49 -0.01 4.71
CA VAL A 176 -30.75 -0.53 3.53
C VAL A 176 -29.63 0.47 3.22
N ALA A 177 -28.41 0.00 3.04
CA ALA A 177 -27.32 0.86 2.55
C ALA A 177 -27.56 1.27 1.09
N VAL A 178 -27.15 2.47 0.74
CA VAL A 178 -27.09 2.93 -0.65
C VAL A 178 -25.81 2.36 -1.25
N ASP A 179 -25.94 1.65 -2.36
CA ASP A 179 -24.81 1.09 -3.13
C ASP A 179 -24.43 2.13 -4.19
N ASP A 180 -23.36 2.86 -3.99
CA ASP A 180 -22.95 3.97 -4.86
C ASP A 180 -21.61 3.70 -5.59
N THR A 181 -20.82 4.68 -5.94
CA THR A 181 -19.53 4.54 -6.63
C THR A 181 -18.43 5.37 -5.95
N VAL A 182 -18.59 5.65 -4.68
CA VAL A 182 -17.61 6.39 -3.88
C VAL A 182 -16.97 5.43 -2.91
N VAL A 183 -15.68 5.18 -3.06
CA VAL A 183 -14.95 4.32 -2.11
C VAL A 183 -14.78 5.05 -0.79
N GLU A 184 -15.36 4.50 0.26
CA GLU A 184 -15.37 5.07 1.61
C GLU A 184 -14.50 4.26 2.59
N THR A 185 -14.47 4.69 3.84
CA THR A 185 -13.79 3.90 4.90
C THR A 185 -14.66 2.70 5.29
N ASN A 186 -14.07 1.53 5.40
CA ASN A 186 -14.80 0.30 5.68
C ASN A 186 -14.52 -0.22 7.11
N PRO A 187 -15.53 -0.30 8.02
CA PRO A 187 -16.87 0.27 7.88
C PRO A 187 -16.89 1.79 8.14
N HIS A 188 -17.91 2.46 7.62
CA HIS A 188 -18.25 3.82 7.99
C HIS A 188 -19.59 3.87 8.74
N SER A 189 -20.04 5.04 9.17
CA SER A 189 -21.29 5.14 9.92
C SER A 189 -22.06 6.42 9.65
N THR A 190 -23.40 6.32 9.70
CA THR A 190 -24.31 7.46 9.58
C THR A 190 -25.34 7.45 10.70
N PRO A 191 -25.76 8.60 11.25
CA PRO A 191 -26.82 8.67 12.26
C PRO A 191 -28.20 8.70 11.60
N ILE A 192 -29.16 8.03 12.24
CA ILE A 192 -30.60 8.21 12.05
C ILE A 192 -31.11 8.97 13.25
N VAL A 193 -31.53 10.21 13.04
CA VAL A 193 -31.98 11.12 14.11
C VAL A 193 -33.50 11.04 14.25
N GLN A 194 -33.98 10.85 15.47
CA GLN A 194 -35.39 10.69 15.77
C GLN A 194 -35.90 11.85 16.64
N THR A 195 -37.05 12.42 16.29
CA THR A 195 -37.68 13.51 17.04
C THR A 195 -39.18 13.26 17.18
N VAL A 196 -39.79 13.76 18.28
CA VAL A 196 -41.22 13.60 18.53
C VAL A 196 -41.99 14.86 18.17
N SER A 197 -43.18 14.65 17.59
CA SER A 197 -44.24 15.67 17.47
C SER A 197 -45.55 15.09 17.98
N SER A 198 -46.14 15.69 19.03
CA SER A 198 -47.39 15.20 19.64
C SER A 198 -48.17 16.36 20.24
N GLY A 199 -49.50 16.19 20.26
CA GLY A 199 -50.41 17.02 21.10
C GLY A 199 -50.46 16.56 22.53
N ASP A 200 -49.93 15.41 22.88
CA ASP A 200 -49.78 14.91 24.24
C ASP A 200 -48.60 15.60 24.92
N PRO A 201 -48.81 16.39 26.01
CA PRO A 201 -47.75 17.15 26.65
C PRO A 201 -46.68 16.26 27.28
N VAL A 202 -46.98 15.00 27.59
CA VAL A 202 -46.07 14.06 28.22
C VAL A 202 -45.10 13.53 27.13
N TYR A 203 -45.61 13.18 25.98
CA TYR A 203 -44.81 12.70 24.87
C TYR A 203 -44.08 13.80 24.09
N ALA A 204 -44.64 15.01 24.04
CA ALA A 204 -44.03 16.13 23.28
C ALA A 204 -42.63 16.52 23.74
N VAL A 205 -42.22 16.14 24.95
CA VAL A 205 -40.91 16.47 25.54
C VAL A 205 -39.93 15.28 25.54
N ILE A 206 -40.38 14.13 25.10
CA ILE A 206 -39.51 12.94 25.05
C ILE A 206 -38.62 13.01 23.79
N ASN A 207 -37.33 12.77 23.98
CA ASN A 207 -36.37 12.63 22.91
C ASN A 207 -36.02 11.14 22.75
N PRO A 208 -36.45 10.46 21.65
CA PRO A 208 -36.09 9.08 21.41
C PRO A 208 -34.58 8.92 21.22
N ALA A 209 -34.06 7.73 21.44
CA ALA A 209 -32.66 7.44 21.11
C ALA A 209 -32.45 7.48 19.60
N ASP A 210 -31.37 8.12 19.17
CA ASP A 210 -30.90 8.01 17.77
C ASP A 210 -30.32 6.63 17.51
N VAL A 211 -30.32 6.20 16.24
CA VAL A 211 -29.69 4.95 15.80
C VAL A 211 -28.45 5.27 14.98
N THR A 212 -27.34 4.64 15.31
CA THR A 212 -26.10 4.74 14.52
C THR A 212 -26.01 3.50 13.62
N VAL A 213 -26.09 3.72 12.32
CA VAL A 213 -25.95 2.66 11.33
C VAL A 213 -24.48 2.45 10.99
N SER A 214 -24.00 1.21 11.09
CA SER A 214 -22.70 0.80 10.57
C SER A 214 -22.87 0.25 9.16
N ILE A 215 -22.14 0.80 8.20
CA ILE A 215 -22.23 0.43 6.78
C ILE A 215 -20.93 -0.26 6.38
N ALA A 216 -21.05 -1.50 5.89
CA ALA A 216 -19.92 -2.21 5.30
C ALA A 216 -19.81 -1.84 3.82
N GLU A 217 -18.64 -1.35 3.46
CA GLU A 217 -18.25 -0.94 2.11
C GLU A 217 -17.94 -2.17 1.23
N ASN A 218 -18.40 -2.20 -0.01
CA ASN A 218 -18.10 -3.24 -0.98
C ASN A 218 -17.09 -2.80 -2.05
N ASP A 219 -16.77 -1.52 -2.11
CA ASP A 219 -15.84 -0.93 -3.05
C ASP A 219 -14.40 -1.01 -2.57
N THR A 220 -13.43 -0.98 -3.48
CA THR A 220 -12.02 -1.12 -3.16
C THR A 220 -11.16 -0.07 -3.86
N GLN A 221 -10.05 0.29 -3.21
CA GLN A 221 -9.05 1.22 -3.72
C GLN A 221 -7.64 0.67 -3.58
N GLU A 222 -6.83 0.93 -4.60
CA GLU A 222 -5.45 0.48 -4.67
C GLU A 222 -4.57 1.51 -5.39
N ILE A 223 -3.36 1.77 -4.85
CA ILE A 223 -2.31 2.49 -5.56
C ILE A 223 -1.35 1.47 -6.19
N SER A 224 -1.13 1.56 -7.48
CA SER A 224 -0.17 0.74 -8.21
C SER A 224 0.72 1.58 -9.12
N PHE A 225 1.77 0.99 -9.69
CA PHE A 225 2.51 1.65 -10.76
C PHE A 225 1.73 1.57 -12.08
N ALA A 226 1.73 2.67 -12.85
CA ALA A 226 1.10 2.69 -14.17
C ALA A 226 1.79 1.73 -15.17
N LEU A 227 3.09 1.50 -14.98
CA LEU A 227 3.92 0.56 -15.72
C LEU A 227 4.79 -0.24 -14.75
N ALA A 228 5.05 -1.50 -15.07
CA ALA A 228 5.90 -2.36 -14.24
C ALA A 228 7.41 -2.12 -14.44
N ALA A 229 7.79 -1.47 -15.54
CA ALA A 229 9.19 -1.17 -15.84
C ALA A 229 9.32 0.02 -16.80
N SER A 230 10.48 0.66 -16.76
CA SER A 230 10.93 1.66 -17.73
C SER A 230 12.46 1.60 -17.88
N SER A 231 12.97 2.20 -18.96
CA SER A 231 14.40 2.38 -19.18
C SER A 231 14.68 3.83 -19.55
N VAL A 232 15.81 4.36 -19.08
CA VAL A 232 16.22 5.72 -19.32
C VAL A 232 17.75 5.78 -19.33
N GLY A 233 18.37 6.64 -20.17
CA GLY A 233 19.81 6.91 -20.12
C GLY A 233 20.15 7.89 -19.02
N GLU A 234 21.33 7.78 -18.43
CA GLU A 234 21.84 8.67 -17.39
C GLU A 234 21.81 10.13 -17.80
N THR A 235 22.10 10.41 -19.07
CA THR A 235 22.10 11.76 -19.66
C THR A 235 20.77 12.52 -19.50
N ALA A 236 19.67 11.82 -19.17
CA ALA A 236 18.36 12.45 -18.99
C ALA A 236 18.29 13.38 -17.76
N GLY A 237 19.13 13.16 -16.73
CA GLY A 237 19.19 13.93 -15.51
C GLY A 237 17.99 13.77 -14.58
N THR A 238 16.81 13.52 -15.12
CA THR A 238 15.58 13.21 -14.34
C THR A 238 14.73 12.20 -15.06
N HIS A 239 14.00 11.41 -14.29
CA HIS A 239 13.00 10.46 -14.81
C HIS A 239 11.72 10.51 -13.99
N VAL A 240 10.58 10.25 -14.63
CA VAL A 240 9.27 10.25 -13.97
C VAL A 240 8.60 8.90 -14.19
N VAL A 241 8.25 8.27 -13.10
CA VAL A 241 7.40 7.07 -13.06
C VAL A 241 6.03 7.49 -12.52
N ASN A 242 4.94 6.99 -13.08
CA ASN A 242 3.61 7.35 -12.63
C ASN A 242 3.03 6.28 -11.69
N ALA A 243 2.59 6.72 -10.52
CA ALA A 243 1.64 5.99 -9.68
C ALA A 243 0.22 6.16 -10.25
N ARG A 244 -0.64 5.17 -10.11
CA ARG A 244 -2.02 5.16 -10.57
C ARG A 244 -2.96 4.70 -9.48
N LEU A 245 -4.08 5.41 -9.33
CA LEU A 245 -5.19 5.02 -8.46
C LEU A 245 -6.13 4.08 -9.22
N ASN A 246 -6.30 2.87 -8.71
CA ASN A 246 -7.25 1.90 -9.21
C ASN A 246 -8.41 1.80 -8.23
N LEU A 247 -9.63 1.96 -8.72
CA LEU A 247 -10.86 1.80 -7.94
C LEU A 247 -11.71 0.74 -8.60
N VAL A 248 -12.35 -0.09 -7.79
CA VAL A 248 -13.38 -1.04 -8.22
C VAL A 248 -14.61 -0.74 -7.41
N THR A 249 -15.66 -0.25 -8.07
CA THR A 249 -16.93 0.12 -7.47
C THR A 249 -18.05 -0.69 -8.10
N ASN A 250 -18.93 -1.27 -7.28
CA ASN A 250 -19.98 -2.19 -7.74
C ASN A 250 -19.44 -3.33 -8.64
N GLY A 251 -18.23 -3.86 -8.30
CA GLY A 251 -17.56 -4.91 -9.06
C GLY A 251 -17.00 -4.48 -10.42
N SER A 252 -16.99 -3.21 -10.76
CA SER A 252 -16.47 -2.65 -12.02
C SER A 252 -15.44 -1.54 -11.78
N PRO A 253 -14.42 -1.38 -12.66
CA PRO A 253 -13.49 -0.27 -12.56
C PRO A 253 -14.20 1.08 -12.73
N GLY A 254 -14.07 1.99 -11.75
CA GLY A 254 -14.71 3.30 -11.79
C GLY A 254 -14.76 3.99 -10.43
N GLY A 255 -15.52 5.10 -10.34
CA GLY A 255 -15.79 5.82 -9.11
C GLY A 255 -14.73 6.80 -8.66
N THR A 256 -14.90 7.29 -7.43
CA THR A 256 -14.02 8.25 -6.75
C THR A 256 -13.75 7.82 -5.32
N ILE A 257 -12.71 8.37 -4.69
CA ILE A 257 -12.44 8.15 -3.25
C ILE A 257 -13.07 9.26 -2.40
N SER A 258 -13.64 8.91 -1.24
CA SER A 258 -14.23 9.88 -0.30
C SER A 258 -13.18 10.57 0.58
N ALA A 259 -12.03 9.97 0.79
CA ALA A 259 -10.95 10.47 1.64
C ALA A 259 -9.59 10.40 0.94
N ASP A 260 -8.61 11.17 1.42
CA ASP A 260 -7.24 11.14 0.91
C ASP A 260 -6.63 9.75 1.06
N MET A 261 -6.01 9.25 -0.02
CA MET A 261 -5.24 8.00 -0.02
C MET A 261 -3.76 8.29 -0.26
N SER A 262 -2.91 7.90 0.67
CA SER A 262 -1.47 8.19 0.62
C SER A 262 -0.62 6.92 0.60
N ALA A 263 0.52 6.99 -0.09
CA ALA A 263 1.54 5.95 -0.08
C ALA A 263 2.94 6.56 0.03
N ASN A 264 3.81 5.93 0.81
CA ASN A 264 5.24 6.18 0.75
C ASN A 264 5.82 5.45 -0.45
N VAL A 265 6.81 6.07 -1.08
CA VAL A 265 7.58 5.49 -2.18
C VAL A 265 8.97 5.12 -1.65
N PHE A 266 9.44 3.94 -1.98
CA PHE A 266 10.77 3.45 -1.60
C PHE A 266 11.53 3.07 -2.86
N LEU A 267 12.81 3.49 -2.92
CA LEU A 267 13.76 3.04 -3.92
C LEU A 267 14.66 1.97 -3.28
N VAL A 268 14.74 0.83 -3.92
CA VAL A 268 15.71 -0.25 -3.62
C VAL A 268 16.68 -0.30 -4.78
N LEU A 269 17.94 0.02 -4.53
CA LEU A 269 19.01 -0.07 -5.53
C LEU A 269 19.28 -1.55 -5.84
N GLY A 270 19.32 -1.90 -7.11
CA GLY A 270 19.68 -3.22 -7.61
C GLY A 270 21.17 -3.30 -7.88
N SER A 271 21.58 -3.08 -9.13
CA SER A 271 22.97 -2.85 -9.51
C SER A 271 23.35 -1.37 -9.43
N ALA A 272 22.38 -0.43 -9.57
CA ALA A 272 22.64 1.00 -9.46
C ALA A 272 23.13 1.40 -8.06
N GLU A 273 24.07 2.35 -8.02
CA GLU A 273 24.60 2.89 -6.79
C GLU A 273 23.81 4.14 -6.34
N ILE A 274 24.06 4.60 -5.10
CA ILE A 274 23.47 5.85 -4.58
C ILE A 274 23.94 7.08 -5.38
N ALA A 275 25.10 6.98 -6.02
CA ALA A 275 25.66 8.06 -6.83
C ALA A 275 24.85 8.30 -8.10
N ASP A 276 24.23 7.26 -8.66
CA ASP A 276 23.63 7.24 -9.99
C ASP A 276 22.14 7.57 -9.97
N LEU A 277 21.44 7.15 -8.90
CA LEU A 277 19.99 7.20 -8.80
C LEU A 277 19.52 7.63 -7.41
N SER A 278 18.69 8.66 -7.34
CA SER A 278 18.04 9.10 -6.11
C SER A 278 16.55 9.33 -6.31
N LEU A 279 15.77 9.08 -5.24
CA LEU A 279 14.32 9.26 -5.20
C LEU A 279 13.99 10.65 -4.63
N ASP A 280 13.32 11.49 -5.43
CA ASP A 280 12.89 12.84 -5.01
C ASP A 280 11.48 12.83 -4.39
N THR A 281 10.60 11.93 -4.83
CA THR A 281 9.23 11.80 -4.34
C THR A 281 9.13 10.67 -3.31
N ALA A 282 9.26 10.99 -2.02
CA ALA A 282 9.19 10.01 -0.94
C ALA A 282 7.75 9.62 -0.54
N GLN A 283 6.76 10.43 -0.87
CA GLN A 283 5.35 10.20 -0.57
C GLN A 283 4.47 10.84 -1.63
N LEU A 284 3.33 10.22 -1.90
CA LEU A 284 2.28 10.76 -2.75
C LEU A 284 0.93 10.64 -2.06
N THR A 285 -0.01 11.53 -2.43
CA THR A 285 -1.37 11.55 -1.90
C THR A 285 -2.35 11.84 -3.02
N PHE A 286 -3.29 10.94 -3.23
CA PHE A 286 -4.48 11.18 -4.03
C PHE A 286 -5.53 11.81 -3.12
N PRO A 287 -5.95 13.08 -3.36
CA PRO A 287 -6.92 13.75 -2.50
C PRO A 287 -8.33 13.18 -2.68
N ALA A 288 -9.19 13.39 -1.68
CA ALA A 288 -10.62 13.09 -1.76
C ALA A 288 -11.24 13.62 -3.06
N GLY A 289 -12.14 12.86 -3.66
CA GLY A 289 -12.73 13.16 -4.96
C GLY A 289 -11.90 12.72 -6.17
N THR A 290 -10.70 12.13 -5.95
CA THR A 290 -9.89 11.62 -7.06
C THR A 290 -10.56 10.40 -7.70
N ALA A 291 -10.66 10.42 -9.04
CA ALA A 291 -11.31 9.38 -9.82
C ALA A 291 -10.38 8.21 -10.17
N HIS A 292 -11.00 7.09 -10.50
CA HIS A 292 -10.31 5.92 -11.06
C HIS A 292 -9.38 6.29 -12.24
N ASN A 293 -8.23 5.62 -12.35
CA ASN A 293 -7.16 5.85 -13.34
C ASN A 293 -6.42 7.19 -13.23
N SER A 294 -6.68 8.02 -12.22
CA SER A 294 -5.85 9.20 -11.97
C SER A 294 -4.41 8.80 -11.68
N THR A 295 -3.46 9.62 -12.13
CA THR A 295 -2.02 9.36 -11.95
C THR A 295 -1.32 10.51 -11.24
N LEU A 296 -0.30 10.15 -10.44
CA LEU A 296 0.62 11.10 -9.82
C LEU A 296 2.06 10.76 -10.19
N PRO A 297 2.91 11.77 -10.48
CA PRO A 297 4.30 11.56 -10.83
C PRO A 297 5.15 11.21 -9.60
N ILE A 298 6.06 10.26 -9.79
CA ILE A 298 7.18 9.94 -8.90
C ILE A 298 8.44 10.39 -9.63
N SER A 299 9.11 11.39 -9.09
CA SER A 299 10.32 11.94 -9.68
C SER A 299 11.57 11.28 -9.11
N LEU A 300 12.51 11.01 -10.00
CA LEU A 300 13.84 10.51 -9.69
C LEU A 300 14.86 11.44 -10.32
N THR A 301 15.98 11.66 -9.63
CA THR A 301 17.16 12.33 -10.15
C THR A 301 18.18 11.28 -10.56
N LEU A 302 18.70 11.41 -11.78
CA LEU A 302 19.75 10.58 -12.37
C LEU A 302 21.04 11.38 -12.40
N THR A 303 22.12 10.73 -12.06
CA THR A 303 23.46 11.33 -12.15
C THR A 303 24.17 10.74 -13.35
N ASN A 304 24.56 11.59 -14.29
CA ASN A 304 25.43 11.20 -15.40
C ASN A 304 26.87 11.43 -14.99
N ASP A 305 27.65 10.37 -14.92
CA ASP A 305 29.08 10.46 -14.60
C ASP A 305 29.95 10.10 -15.81
N ARG A 306 31.11 9.51 -15.67
CA ARG A 306 32.05 9.15 -16.75
C ARG A 306 32.69 7.79 -16.49
N LEU A 307 32.02 6.95 -15.73
CA LEU A 307 32.43 5.57 -15.50
C LEU A 307 31.82 4.69 -16.58
N LEU A 308 32.62 3.84 -17.20
CA LEU A 308 32.12 2.81 -18.09
C LEU A 308 31.57 1.67 -17.26
N GLU A 309 30.27 1.51 -17.30
CA GLU A 309 29.47 0.56 -16.51
C GLU A 309 28.66 -0.36 -17.41
N GLY A 310 27.77 -1.09 -16.85
CA GLY A 310 26.73 -1.82 -17.60
C GLY A 310 25.38 -1.22 -17.29
N ASP A 311 24.35 -1.66 -18.01
CA ASP A 311 22.97 -1.28 -17.66
C ASP A 311 22.70 -1.64 -16.20
N GLU A 312 22.19 -0.69 -15.45
CA GLU A 312 21.95 -0.78 -14.02
C GLU A 312 20.47 -0.79 -13.68
N THR A 313 20.10 -1.15 -12.45
CA THR A 313 18.70 -1.24 -12.06
C THR A 313 18.43 -0.68 -10.68
N GLY A 314 17.28 0.00 -10.56
CA GLY A 314 16.64 0.35 -9.32
C GLY A 314 15.19 -0.14 -9.30
N THR A 315 14.65 -0.46 -8.13
CA THR A 315 13.28 -0.93 -7.99
C THR A 315 12.50 0.00 -7.06
N LEU A 316 11.39 0.54 -7.56
CA LEU A 316 10.44 1.31 -6.76
C LEU A 316 9.38 0.39 -6.17
N ASN A 317 9.01 0.67 -4.91
CA ASN A 317 7.97 -0.02 -4.17
C ASN A 317 7.08 0.99 -3.45
N PHE A 318 5.86 0.57 -3.11
CA PHE A 318 4.96 1.35 -2.27
C PHE A 318 4.86 0.78 -0.85
N GLY A 319 4.63 1.68 0.12
CA GLY A 319 4.16 1.35 1.46
C GLY A 319 2.92 2.17 1.78
N LEU A 320 1.82 1.53 2.10
CA LEU A 320 0.56 2.20 2.43
C LEU A 320 0.74 3.09 3.67
N VAL A 321 0.18 4.30 3.62
CA VAL A 321 0.06 5.22 4.76
C VAL A 321 -1.38 5.20 5.25
N GLY A 322 -1.58 4.78 6.49
CA GLY A 322 -2.93 4.59 7.05
C GLY A 322 -3.45 3.16 6.90
N SER A 323 -4.76 2.98 7.11
CA SER A 323 -5.43 1.67 7.12
C SER A 323 -6.45 1.49 5.99
N VAL A 324 -6.56 2.45 5.06
CA VAL A 324 -7.60 2.46 4.02
C VAL A 324 -6.98 2.16 2.67
N GLY A 325 -7.50 1.13 2.00
CA GLY A 325 -7.05 0.69 0.69
C GLY A 325 -5.85 -0.24 0.70
N SER A 326 -5.24 -0.42 -0.45
CA SER A 326 -4.08 -1.28 -0.66
C SER A 326 -3.05 -0.63 -1.59
N VAL A 327 -1.83 -1.17 -1.58
CA VAL A 327 -0.78 -0.82 -2.54
C VAL A 327 -0.28 -2.09 -3.19
N SER A 328 0.05 -2.05 -4.47
CA SER A 328 0.54 -3.22 -5.19
C SER A 328 1.58 -2.92 -6.25
N GLY A 329 2.26 -3.97 -6.68
CA GLY A 329 3.23 -3.96 -7.75
C GLY A 329 4.56 -3.30 -7.37
N THR A 330 5.51 -3.48 -8.28
CA THR A 330 6.83 -2.85 -8.25
C THR A 330 7.10 -2.25 -9.62
N HIS A 331 7.99 -1.26 -9.68
CA HIS A 331 8.49 -0.72 -10.94
C HIS A 331 10.00 -0.88 -11.00
N VAL A 332 10.49 -1.55 -12.03
CA VAL A 332 11.92 -1.70 -12.29
C VAL A 332 12.36 -0.61 -13.26
N LEU A 333 13.27 0.25 -12.82
CA LEU A 333 13.96 1.20 -13.67
C LEU A 333 15.28 0.59 -14.12
N THR A 334 15.53 0.59 -15.42
CA THR A 334 16.85 0.30 -16.00
C THR A 334 17.49 1.61 -16.41
N LEU A 335 18.68 1.86 -15.87
CA LEU A 335 19.54 2.99 -16.19
C LEU A 335 20.56 2.51 -17.20
N SER A 336 20.64 3.14 -18.36
CA SER A 336 21.63 2.78 -19.39
C SER A 336 22.78 3.77 -19.40
N ASP A 337 23.99 3.22 -19.39
CA ASP A 337 25.28 3.88 -19.51
C ASP A 337 25.46 4.51 -20.89
N ASP A 338 26.05 5.70 -21.00
CA ASP A 338 26.40 6.36 -22.25
C ASP A 338 27.91 6.31 -22.57
N GLU A 339 28.70 5.68 -21.70
CA GLU A 339 30.13 5.49 -21.89
C GLU A 339 30.44 4.33 -22.85
N ILE A 340 31.49 4.58 -23.66
CA ILE A 340 31.97 3.59 -24.64
C ILE A 340 33.47 3.34 -24.41
N GLY A 341 33.86 2.10 -24.21
CA GLY A 341 35.25 1.67 -24.14
C GLY A 341 35.77 1.16 -25.48
N ALA A 342 36.83 1.78 -26.00
CA ALA A 342 37.50 1.38 -27.21
C ALA A 342 38.96 0.92 -26.96
N ILE A 343 39.28 -0.30 -27.37
CA ILE A 343 40.64 -0.85 -27.27
C ILE A 343 41.29 -0.80 -28.64
N SER A 344 42.49 -0.21 -28.72
CA SER A 344 43.26 -0.08 -29.94
C SER A 344 44.76 -0.22 -29.68
N PHE A 345 45.56 -0.43 -30.74
CA PHE A 345 46.97 -0.30 -30.63
C PHE A 345 47.41 1.17 -30.71
N THR A 346 48.40 1.58 -29.91
CA THR A 346 48.95 2.96 -29.95
C THR A 346 49.74 3.25 -31.22
N ALA A 347 50.27 2.23 -31.85
CA ALA A 347 50.95 2.29 -33.15
C ALA A 347 50.60 1.09 -34.01
N PRO A 348 50.57 1.20 -35.33
CA PRO A 348 50.26 0.08 -36.22
C PRO A 348 51.42 -0.88 -36.43
N THR A 349 52.65 -0.45 -36.21
CA THR A 349 53.90 -1.22 -36.49
C THR A 349 54.97 -0.95 -35.46
N SER A 350 55.86 -1.91 -35.33
CA SER A 350 57.16 -1.77 -34.62
C SER A 350 58.19 -2.74 -35.20
N ALA A 351 59.42 -2.61 -34.74
CA ALA A 351 60.50 -3.47 -35.15
C ALA A 351 61.29 -3.96 -33.91
N THR A 352 61.88 -5.15 -34.04
CA THR A 352 62.77 -5.73 -33.06
C THR A 352 63.93 -6.42 -33.78
N ASN A 353 64.94 -6.82 -33.03
CA ASN A 353 66.02 -7.64 -33.54
C ASN A 353 65.95 -9.01 -32.91
N GLU A 354 66.37 -10.01 -33.59
CA GLU A 354 66.33 -11.43 -33.16
C GLU A 354 67.10 -11.59 -31.79
N SER A 355 68.19 -10.89 -31.60
CA SER A 355 68.95 -10.94 -30.35
C SER A 355 68.25 -10.27 -29.15
N ALA A 356 67.06 -9.69 -29.32
CA ALA A 356 66.37 -8.99 -28.24
C ALA A 356 65.86 -9.92 -27.12
N GLY A 357 65.60 -11.22 -27.44
CA GLY A 357 65.09 -12.23 -26.51
C GLY A 357 63.70 -12.00 -26.05
N THR A 358 63.33 -10.76 -25.66
CA THR A 358 61.96 -10.36 -25.29
C THR A 358 61.58 -9.08 -26.02
N TYR A 359 60.44 -9.11 -26.67
CA TYR A 359 59.81 -7.96 -27.29
C TYR A 359 58.63 -7.50 -26.41
N ALA A 360 58.46 -6.18 -26.20
CA ALA A 360 57.37 -5.54 -25.49
C ALA A 360 56.97 -4.16 -26.09
N GLY A 361 57.17 -4.02 -27.41
CA GLY A 361 56.96 -2.73 -28.10
C GLY A 361 55.54 -2.49 -28.62
N ALA A 362 54.69 -3.50 -28.65
CA ALA A 362 53.28 -3.33 -28.96
C ALA A 362 52.55 -2.89 -27.69
N ILE A 363 51.70 -1.88 -27.79
CA ILE A 363 50.93 -1.33 -26.64
C ILE A 363 49.48 -1.33 -27.02
N GLY A 364 48.65 -2.04 -26.23
CA GLY A 364 47.18 -1.95 -26.26
C GLY A 364 46.71 -0.83 -25.36
N ARG A 365 45.84 0.02 -25.84
CA ARG A 365 45.29 1.22 -25.16
C ARG A 365 43.78 1.06 -25.03
N LEU A 366 43.24 1.16 -23.80
CA LEU A 366 41.84 1.38 -23.53
C LEU A 366 41.58 2.90 -23.45
N THR A 367 40.60 3.38 -24.25
CA THR A 367 40.10 4.75 -24.19
C THR A 367 38.63 4.71 -23.91
N ILE A 368 38.18 5.41 -22.88
CA ILE A 368 36.76 5.56 -22.53
C ILE A 368 36.30 6.92 -22.99
N SER A 369 35.11 7.01 -23.54
CA SER A 369 34.50 8.26 -23.99
C SER A 369 33.00 8.24 -23.67
N GLY A 370 32.50 9.36 -23.17
CA GLY A 370 31.11 9.60 -22.79
C GLY A 370 30.96 10.98 -22.21
N SER A 371 29.79 11.33 -21.76
CA SER A 371 29.48 12.63 -21.15
C SER A 371 29.36 12.50 -19.63
N GLY A 372 29.29 13.62 -18.91
CA GLY A 372 29.05 13.57 -17.47
C GLY A 372 30.17 14.19 -16.62
N THR A 373 30.17 13.88 -15.35
CA THR A 373 31.11 14.43 -14.35
C THR A 373 32.01 13.34 -13.78
N GLY A 374 33.17 13.72 -13.23
CA GLY A 374 34.10 12.77 -12.62
C GLY A 374 35.23 12.28 -13.54
N PRO A 375 36.05 11.32 -13.08
CA PRO A 375 37.15 10.74 -13.86
C PRO A 375 36.61 9.72 -14.87
N GLN A 376 37.17 9.72 -16.08
CA GLN A 376 36.88 8.63 -17.03
C GLN A 376 37.65 7.38 -16.61
N ALA A 377 36.90 6.34 -16.26
CA ALA A 377 37.45 5.04 -15.85
C ALA A 377 36.43 3.94 -16.13
N ALA A 378 36.86 2.68 -16.11
CA ALA A 378 35.92 1.57 -16.07
C ALA A 378 35.64 1.21 -14.61
N GLU A 379 34.37 1.00 -14.24
CA GLU A 379 34.01 0.57 -12.88
C GLU A 379 34.58 -0.82 -12.55
N ALA A 380 34.55 -1.71 -13.52
CA ALA A 380 35.06 -3.07 -13.41
C ALA A 380 36.28 -3.29 -14.31
N ASN A 381 37.03 -4.38 -14.06
CA ASN A 381 38.15 -4.77 -14.93
C ASN A 381 37.68 -5.04 -16.34
N VAL A 382 38.35 -4.45 -17.34
CA VAL A 382 38.16 -4.75 -18.75
C VAL A 382 39.29 -5.69 -19.21
N SER A 383 38.95 -6.83 -19.78
CA SER A 383 39.95 -7.79 -20.29
C SER A 383 39.74 -8.05 -21.78
N VAL A 384 40.84 -8.07 -22.56
CA VAL A 384 40.83 -8.43 -23.95
C VAL A 384 41.87 -9.50 -24.22
N ALA A 385 41.47 -10.55 -24.93
CA ALA A 385 42.41 -11.58 -25.39
C ALA A 385 43.31 -11.03 -26.48
N ILE A 386 44.59 -11.36 -26.44
CA ILE A 386 45.58 -11.06 -27.50
C ILE A 386 45.70 -12.27 -28.39
N THR A 387 45.58 -12.05 -29.69
CA THR A 387 45.82 -13.03 -30.74
C THR A 387 47.08 -12.68 -31.48
N ASP A 388 47.72 -13.64 -32.10
CA ASP A 388 48.83 -13.42 -33.03
C ASP A 388 48.55 -14.15 -34.36
N ALA A 389 49.10 -13.60 -35.44
CA ALA A 389 49.05 -14.17 -36.74
C ALA A 389 50.45 -14.17 -37.36
N PRO A 390 51.03 -15.36 -37.61
CA PRO A 390 52.28 -15.51 -38.36
C PRO A 390 52.12 -14.94 -39.77
N ALA A 391 53.21 -14.32 -40.28
CA ALA A 391 53.30 -13.88 -41.65
C ALA A 391 54.51 -14.59 -42.31
N THR A 392 55.70 -13.93 -42.31
CA THR A 392 56.95 -14.62 -42.71
C THR A 392 57.59 -15.25 -41.45
N ALA A 393 57.52 -14.61 -40.30
CA ALA A 393 57.95 -15.19 -39.03
C ALA A 393 56.99 -16.32 -38.59
N THR A 394 57.51 -17.41 -38.09
CA THR A 394 56.79 -18.61 -37.68
C THR A 394 56.86 -18.80 -36.15
N THR A 395 55.85 -19.44 -35.59
CA THR A 395 55.85 -19.78 -34.16
C THR A 395 55.89 -21.30 -33.97
N PRO A 396 56.75 -21.83 -33.09
CA PRO A 396 57.61 -21.17 -32.14
C PRO A 396 59.04 -20.90 -32.62
N ALA A 397 59.35 -21.02 -33.94
CA ALA A 397 60.75 -20.96 -34.45
C ALA A 397 61.31 -19.56 -34.23
N ASP A 398 60.58 -18.50 -34.63
CA ASP A 398 61.09 -17.12 -34.62
C ASP A 398 60.53 -16.31 -33.48
N TYR A 399 59.31 -16.62 -33.03
CA TYR A 399 58.70 -15.95 -31.87
C TYR A 399 57.69 -16.85 -31.13
N THR A 400 57.39 -16.45 -29.89
CA THR A 400 56.28 -17.05 -29.13
C THR A 400 55.60 -15.91 -28.36
N ARG A 401 54.26 -15.78 -28.54
CA ARG A 401 53.49 -14.78 -27.81
C ARG A 401 53.49 -15.09 -26.32
N SER A 402 53.88 -14.09 -25.49
CA SER A 402 53.92 -14.21 -24.04
C SER A 402 52.69 -13.61 -23.33
N THR A 403 52.08 -12.54 -23.89
CA THR A 403 50.86 -11.93 -23.37
C THR A 403 49.65 -12.60 -23.98
N SER A 404 48.86 -13.31 -23.13
CA SER A 404 47.61 -13.95 -23.58
C SER A 404 46.41 -12.99 -23.47
N ASN A 405 46.35 -12.15 -22.48
CA ASN A 405 45.31 -11.14 -22.25
C ASN A 405 45.93 -9.81 -21.74
N LEU A 406 45.27 -8.72 -22.09
CA LEU A 406 45.45 -7.43 -21.37
C LEU A 406 44.32 -7.30 -20.36
N VAL A 407 44.61 -6.88 -19.15
CA VAL A 407 43.64 -6.60 -18.09
C VAL A 407 43.81 -5.18 -17.65
N PHE A 408 42.90 -4.32 -18.06
CA PHE A 408 42.81 -2.94 -17.62
C PHE A 408 42.09 -2.92 -16.29
N ALA A 409 42.73 -2.43 -15.26
CA ALA A 409 42.20 -2.47 -13.90
C ALA A 409 41.02 -1.50 -13.74
N ALA A 410 40.05 -1.90 -12.90
CA ALA A 410 38.96 -1.05 -12.46
C ALA A 410 39.49 0.28 -11.89
N ASN A 411 38.76 1.36 -12.11
CA ASN A 411 39.07 2.72 -11.65
C ASN A 411 40.39 3.31 -12.14
N ALA A 412 41.03 2.69 -13.11
CA ALA A 412 42.24 3.26 -13.74
C ALA A 412 41.83 4.40 -14.69
N PRO A 413 42.41 5.59 -14.56
CA PRO A 413 42.00 6.74 -15.38
C PRO A 413 42.33 6.51 -16.86
N SER A 414 41.35 6.75 -17.71
CA SER A 414 41.48 6.66 -19.17
C SER A 414 42.28 7.83 -19.74
N PRO A 415 43.18 7.62 -20.76
CA PRO A 415 43.49 6.33 -21.39
C PRO A 415 44.46 5.47 -20.59
N VAL A 416 44.36 4.14 -20.69
CA VAL A 416 45.26 3.18 -20.03
C VAL A 416 46.04 2.40 -21.06
N ASP A 417 47.36 2.35 -20.91
CA ASP A 417 48.28 1.67 -21.80
C ASP A 417 48.89 0.44 -21.14
N LEU A 418 48.85 -0.70 -21.85
CA LEU A 418 49.40 -1.97 -21.38
C LEU A 418 50.30 -2.58 -22.48
N PRO A 419 51.52 -3.06 -22.14
CA PRO A 419 52.42 -3.70 -23.11
C PRO A 419 51.97 -5.10 -23.46
N ILE A 420 52.20 -5.47 -24.76
CA ILE A 420 52.03 -6.81 -25.28
C ILE A 420 53.45 -7.38 -25.55
N SER A 421 53.73 -8.56 -25.02
CA SER A 421 55.03 -9.18 -25.06
C SER A 421 55.04 -10.46 -25.88
N ALA A 422 56.19 -10.70 -26.55
CA ALA A 422 56.56 -11.96 -27.16
C ALA A 422 58.02 -12.31 -26.80
N SER A 423 58.35 -13.58 -26.74
CA SER A 423 59.73 -14.07 -26.77
C SER A 423 60.16 -14.15 -28.21
N ILE A 424 61.33 -13.58 -28.52
CA ILE A 424 61.96 -13.68 -29.82
C ILE A 424 63.02 -14.76 -29.74
N ALA A 425 63.01 -15.69 -30.68
CA ALA A 425 64.04 -16.72 -30.76
C ALA A 425 65.27 -16.17 -31.48
N ASN A 426 66.45 -16.43 -30.95
CA ASN A 426 67.73 -16.12 -31.61
C ASN A 426 68.37 -17.42 -31.99
N ASP A 427 68.46 -17.68 -33.26
CA ASP A 427 69.09 -18.91 -33.77
C ASP A 427 70.40 -18.63 -34.53
N VAL A 428 70.73 -19.40 -35.51
CA VAL A 428 71.96 -19.30 -36.32
C VAL A 428 71.66 -19.37 -37.81
N LEU A 429 70.41 -19.15 -38.20
CA LEU A 429 69.92 -19.16 -39.52
C LEU A 429 69.93 -17.78 -40.12
N ILE A 430 70.64 -17.59 -41.20
CA ILE A 430 70.69 -16.24 -41.83
C ILE A 430 69.42 -16.09 -42.67
N GLU A 431 68.69 -15.07 -42.31
CA GLU A 431 67.31 -14.87 -42.78
C GLU A 431 67.08 -13.49 -43.38
N ASN A 432 65.96 -13.30 -44.03
CA ASN A 432 65.43 -11.99 -44.39
C ASN A 432 64.67 -11.39 -43.21
N VAL A 433 64.38 -10.09 -43.28
CA VAL A 433 63.45 -9.48 -42.29
C VAL A 433 62.12 -10.20 -42.32
N GLU A 434 61.74 -10.69 -41.19
CA GLU A 434 60.50 -11.42 -40.99
C GLU A 434 59.43 -10.61 -40.28
N SER A 435 58.19 -11.09 -40.25
CA SER A 435 57.10 -10.36 -39.58
C SER A 435 56.03 -11.29 -39.12
N PHE A 436 55.36 -10.85 -38.04
CA PHE A 436 54.11 -11.37 -37.51
C PHE A 436 53.21 -10.21 -37.07
N SER A 437 51.97 -10.45 -36.67
CA SER A 437 51.09 -9.42 -36.16
C SER A 437 50.37 -9.84 -34.91
N PHE A 438 50.12 -8.89 -34.01
CA PHE A 438 49.15 -9.01 -32.91
C PHE A 438 47.79 -8.50 -33.35
N GLY A 439 46.71 -9.09 -32.78
CA GLY A 439 45.33 -8.67 -32.89
C GLY A 439 44.61 -8.81 -31.57
N PHE A 440 43.40 -8.31 -31.52
CA PHE A 440 42.52 -8.48 -30.37
C PHE A 440 41.51 -9.62 -30.63
N GLY A 441 41.23 -10.38 -29.59
CA GLY A 441 40.21 -11.44 -29.56
C GLY A 441 38.99 -11.06 -28.73
N ALA A 442 38.47 -12.01 -27.94
CA ALA A 442 37.31 -11.82 -27.11
C ALA A 442 37.57 -10.74 -26.03
N ILE A 443 36.54 -9.89 -25.78
CA ILE A 443 36.53 -8.84 -24.76
C ILE A 443 35.58 -9.25 -23.65
N THR A 444 35.92 -8.95 -22.42
CA THR A 444 35.06 -9.11 -21.26
C THR A 444 35.19 -7.85 -20.38
N GLY A 445 34.07 -7.39 -19.80
CA GLY A 445 33.93 -6.20 -18.97
C GLY A 445 32.49 -5.73 -18.96
N ALA A 446 32.19 -4.71 -18.19
CA ALA A 446 30.89 -4.03 -18.19
C ALA A 446 30.87 -2.95 -19.29
N GLY A 447 29.66 -2.55 -19.70
CA GLY A 447 29.43 -1.47 -20.65
C GLY A 447 29.66 -1.82 -22.11
N ALA A 448 29.60 -0.80 -22.96
CA ALA A 448 29.77 -0.94 -24.41
C ALA A 448 31.27 -0.97 -24.78
N LEU A 449 31.79 -2.16 -25.07
CA LEU A 449 33.22 -2.41 -25.37
C LEU A 449 33.47 -2.78 -26.84
N SER A 450 34.55 -2.24 -27.39
CA SER A 450 35.02 -2.61 -28.73
C SER A 450 36.56 -2.75 -28.76
N ALA A 451 37.07 -3.58 -29.65
CA ALA A 451 38.50 -3.65 -29.92
C ALA A 451 38.74 -3.76 -31.43
N ALA A 452 39.70 -3.00 -31.91
CA ALA A 452 40.01 -2.96 -33.35
C ALA A 452 41.48 -2.70 -33.64
N GLY A 453 41.90 -3.13 -34.81
CA GLY A 453 43.23 -2.94 -35.35
C GLY A 453 44.17 -4.13 -35.17
N THR A 454 45.29 -4.04 -35.85
CA THR A 454 46.40 -5.00 -35.78
C THR A 454 47.69 -4.24 -35.60
N HIS A 455 48.68 -4.84 -34.97
CA HIS A 455 50.02 -4.33 -34.83
C HIS A 455 51.02 -5.28 -35.45
N ALA A 456 51.71 -4.85 -36.53
CA ALA A 456 52.73 -5.65 -37.19
C ALA A 456 54.09 -5.47 -36.51
N VAL A 457 54.78 -6.56 -36.28
CA VAL A 457 56.13 -6.60 -35.73
C VAL A 457 57.06 -7.14 -36.79
N SER A 458 58.14 -6.41 -37.10
CA SER A 458 59.23 -6.90 -37.97
C SER A 458 60.40 -7.36 -37.11
N ILE A 459 60.97 -8.53 -37.42
CA ILE A 459 62.16 -9.09 -36.81
C ILE A 459 63.30 -8.97 -37.79
N SER A 460 64.37 -8.28 -37.40
CA SER A 460 65.59 -8.23 -38.21
C SER A 460 66.59 -9.26 -37.72
N ASP A 461 67.10 -10.04 -38.64
CA ASP A 461 68.20 -11.00 -38.42
C ASP A 461 69.46 -10.29 -37.93
N ASN A 462 70.19 -10.93 -37.05
CA ASN A 462 71.47 -10.46 -36.53
C ASN A 462 72.66 -11.27 -37.08
N ASP A 463 72.39 -12.21 -37.97
CA ASP A 463 73.37 -13.05 -38.62
C ASP A 463 73.79 -12.49 -39.99
N LEU A 464 74.94 -12.85 -40.48
CA LEU A 464 75.50 -12.27 -41.69
C LEU A 464 76.14 -13.31 -42.61
N ALA A 465 75.77 -13.24 -43.86
CA ALA A 465 76.48 -13.96 -44.92
C ALA A 465 77.35 -13.01 -45.74
N SER A 466 78.55 -13.36 -45.95
CA SER A 466 79.45 -12.64 -46.86
C SER A 466 80.09 -13.55 -47.92
N VAL A 467 80.25 -13.02 -49.12
CA VAL A 467 80.86 -13.76 -50.21
C VAL A 467 82.12 -12.98 -50.70
N ALA A 468 83.21 -13.69 -50.77
CA ALA A 468 84.48 -13.07 -51.17
C ALA A 468 85.23 -13.98 -52.11
N PHE A 469 86.05 -13.42 -52.97
CA PHE A 469 87.02 -14.23 -53.80
C PHE A 469 88.13 -14.77 -52.88
N ALA A 470 88.47 -16.03 -53.04
CA ALA A 470 89.55 -16.65 -52.26
C ALA A 470 90.62 -17.32 -53.26
N PRO A 471 91.81 -16.76 -53.22
CA PRO A 471 92.30 -15.54 -52.60
C PRO A 471 91.84 -14.27 -53.33
N ALA A 472 91.99 -13.09 -52.76
CA ALA A 472 91.53 -11.82 -53.33
C ALA A 472 92.22 -11.47 -54.67
N ASN A 473 93.48 -11.90 -54.81
CA ASN A 473 94.30 -11.66 -56.02
C ASN A 473 94.92 -12.95 -56.51
N ASP A 474 94.92 -13.16 -57.84
CA ASP A 474 95.61 -14.26 -58.55
C ASP A 474 96.35 -13.75 -59.72
N SER A 475 97.34 -14.54 -60.17
CA SER A 475 98.00 -14.39 -61.47
C SER A 475 97.86 -15.63 -62.31
N VAL A 476 97.43 -15.48 -63.55
CA VAL A 476 97.24 -16.61 -64.55
C VAL A 476 98.00 -16.26 -65.77
N GLY A 477 98.69 -17.26 -66.30
CA GLY A 477 99.48 -17.10 -67.58
C GLY A 477 98.52 -17.13 -68.79
N GLU A 478 98.85 -16.42 -69.87
CA GLU A 478 98.03 -16.32 -71.10
C GLU A 478 97.78 -17.68 -71.76
N GLY A 479 98.56 -18.66 -71.51
CA GLY A 479 98.42 -19.99 -72.07
C GLY A 479 97.48 -20.94 -71.35
N ALA A 480 96.73 -20.49 -70.24
CA ALA A 480 95.92 -21.31 -69.39
C ALA A 480 94.59 -21.74 -70.02
N GLY A 481 94.09 -21.09 -71.12
CA GLY A 481 92.88 -21.32 -71.80
C GLY A 481 91.61 -20.98 -71.09
N SER A 482 91.32 -21.60 -69.96
CA SER A 482 90.22 -21.24 -69.04
C SER A 482 90.74 -21.10 -67.60
N PHE A 483 90.12 -20.20 -66.84
CA PHE A 483 90.50 -19.92 -65.46
C PHE A 483 89.20 -19.97 -64.61
N SER A 484 89.23 -20.70 -63.53
CA SER A 484 88.16 -20.78 -62.59
C SER A 484 88.57 -20.10 -61.26
N LYS A 485 87.77 -19.19 -60.80
CA LYS A 485 87.97 -18.47 -59.51
C LYS A 485 87.05 -19.02 -58.48
N PRO A 486 87.55 -19.56 -57.38
CA PRO A 486 86.68 -19.94 -56.24
C PRO A 486 86.20 -18.71 -55.51
N VAL A 487 84.97 -18.78 -55.09
CA VAL A 487 84.36 -17.83 -54.12
C VAL A 487 84.09 -18.58 -52.85
N THR A 488 84.31 -17.85 -51.70
CA THR A 488 84.07 -18.40 -50.38
C THR A 488 82.87 -17.72 -49.82
N LEU A 489 81.90 -18.48 -49.36
CA LEU A 489 80.81 -18.05 -48.54
C LEU A 489 81.23 -18.13 -47.04
N THR A 490 81.17 -17.06 -46.35
CA THR A 490 81.40 -16.99 -44.85
C THR A 490 80.12 -16.64 -44.21
N LEU A 491 79.63 -17.50 -43.28
CA LEU A 491 78.50 -17.25 -42.46
C LEU A 491 78.98 -16.89 -41.08
N THR A 492 78.46 -15.78 -40.53
CA THR A 492 78.71 -15.28 -39.10
C THR A 492 77.40 -15.28 -38.38
N ALA A 493 77.28 -16.16 -37.42
CA ALA A 493 76.04 -16.31 -36.65
C ALA A 493 76.29 -15.94 -35.19
N ASN A 494 75.26 -15.37 -34.55
CA ASN A 494 75.27 -14.87 -33.14
C ASN A 494 74.48 -15.77 -32.19
N GLY A 495 74.24 -17.03 -32.53
CA GLY A 495 73.53 -18.03 -31.77
C GLY A 495 74.39 -19.24 -31.44
N VAL A 496 73.78 -20.29 -30.90
CA VAL A 496 74.38 -21.60 -30.62
C VAL A 496 73.97 -22.56 -31.72
N GLY A 497 74.93 -23.02 -32.51
CA GLY A 497 74.67 -23.98 -33.58
C GLY A 497 75.63 -23.83 -34.77
N THR A 498 75.31 -24.48 -35.91
CA THR A 498 76.06 -24.30 -37.14
C THR A 498 75.30 -23.34 -38.04
N ALA A 499 75.96 -22.26 -38.43
CA ALA A 499 75.37 -21.24 -39.29
C ALA A 499 74.93 -21.81 -40.60
N SER A 500 73.74 -21.49 -41.06
CA SER A 500 73.14 -21.93 -42.36
C SER A 500 72.36 -20.77 -43.00
N LEU A 501 72.04 -20.93 -44.27
CA LEU A 501 71.19 -19.97 -44.98
C LEU A 501 69.74 -20.53 -45.00
N GLN A 502 68.78 -19.68 -44.79
CA GLN A 502 67.36 -20.02 -45.07
C GLN A 502 67.09 -20.02 -46.54
N ASP A 503 67.61 -19.07 -47.29
CA ASP A 503 67.43 -18.93 -48.72
C ASP A 503 68.77 -18.94 -49.51
N ALA A 504 68.73 -19.30 -50.77
CA ALA A 504 69.89 -19.25 -51.59
C ALA A 504 70.37 -17.82 -51.92
N ILE A 505 71.66 -17.55 -51.68
CA ILE A 505 72.27 -16.27 -52.03
C ILE A 505 72.67 -16.34 -53.49
N VAL A 506 72.17 -15.46 -54.33
CA VAL A 506 72.59 -15.29 -55.75
C VAL A 506 73.45 -14.02 -55.84
N VAL A 507 74.72 -14.22 -56.25
CA VAL A 507 75.62 -13.11 -56.47
C VAL A 507 75.81 -12.95 -58.00
N PRO A 508 75.29 -11.85 -58.58
CA PRO A 508 75.53 -11.56 -59.98
C PRO A 508 77.00 -11.29 -60.27
N VAL A 509 77.62 -11.94 -61.25
CA VAL A 509 78.99 -11.65 -61.73
C VAL A 509 78.88 -10.79 -62.99
N SER A 510 79.43 -9.58 -62.96
CA SER A 510 79.52 -8.65 -64.10
C SER A 510 80.88 -8.64 -64.74
#